data_31e4aef9b4fcf683a320eb2b0e5db1cc
#
_entry.id   31e4aef9b4fcf683a320eb2b0e5db1cc
#
_cell.length_a   1.000
_cell.length_b   1.000
_cell.length_c   1.000
_cell.angle_alpha   90.00
_cell.angle_beta   90.00
_cell.angle_gamma   90.00
#
_symmetry.space_group_name_H-M   'P 1'
#
loop_
_entity.id
_entity.type
_entity.pdbx_description
1 polymer ?
#
loop_
_entity_poly.entity_id
_entity_poly.type
_entity_poly.pdbx_seq_one_letter_code
_entity_poly.pdbx_strand_id
1 'polypeptide(L)'
;MYTINFVTTDFMKNAHYTSAKFDAKTNEFEESKLTPSYIKEFDAPFVKESPIKMGLRFVEEIPIKSNGTTLMVGQVEHIIMPDESMHDNGHLDLGFFNVAGISGLNTYYSLTKKDRFPYVRKNFKLEDLKID
;
A
#
# COMPACT_ATOMS: atom_id res chain seq x y z
N MET A 1 3.45 16.65 -0.90
CA MET A 1 2.46 15.55 -1.01
C MET A 1 3.16 14.33 -1.57
N TYR A 2 2.66 13.14 -1.27
CA TYR A 2 3.13 11.88 -1.85
C TYR A 2 2.01 10.84 -1.83
N THR A 3 2.17 9.75 -2.58
CA THR A 3 1.17 8.68 -2.66
C THR A 3 1.75 7.35 -2.20
N ILE A 4 0.89 6.50 -1.65
CA ILE A 4 1.16 5.09 -1.39
C ILE A 4 0.19 4.30 -2.26
N ASN A 5 0.72 3.39 -3.07
CA ASN A 5 -0.06 2.59 -4.01
C ASN A 5 0.18 1.11 -3.73
N PHE A 6 -0.88 0.36 -3.50
CA PHE A 6 -0.76 -1.07 -3.23
C PHE A 6 -0.43 -1.81 -4.51
N VAL A 7 0.61 -2.63 -4.46
CA VAL A 7 1.03 -3.45 -5.59
C VAL A 7 0.18 -4.71 -5.65
N THR A 8 -0.34 -5.05 -6.82
CA THR A 8 -1.01 -6.33 -7.06
C THR A 8 -0.09 -7.30 -7.80
N THR A 9 -0.44 -8.57 -7.78
CA THR A 9 0.31 -9.61 -8.51
C THR A 9 0.33 -9.36 -10.02
N ASP A 10 -0.62 -8.57 -10.56
CA ASP A 10 -0.75 -8.31 -12.00
C ASP A 10 0.35 -7.38 -12.53
N PHE A 11 0.82 -6.43 -11.72
CA PHE A 11 1.87 -5.50 -12.12
C PHE A 11 3.10 -5.50 -11.18
N MET A 12 3.27 -6.50 -10.31
CA MET A 12 4.39 -6.57 -9.36
C MET A 12 5.76 -6.48 -10.04
N LYS A 13 5.91 -7.02 -11.27
CA LYS A 13 7.15 -6.92 -12.03
C LYS A 13 7.49 -5.47 -12.38
N ASN A 14 6.49 -4.72 -12.83
CA ASN A 14 6.63 -3.31 -13.18
C ASN A 14 6.95 -2.47 -11.92
N ALA A 15 6.20 -2.73 -10.84
CA ALA A 15 6.44 -2.09 -9.55
C ALA A 15 7.84 -2.42 -8.99
N HIS A 16 8.28 -3.68 -9.08
CA HIS A 16 9.63 -4.06 -8.66
C HIS A 16 10.71 -3.31 -9.44
N TYR A 17 10.49 -3.09 -10.73
CA TYR A 17 11.47 -2.38 -11.58
C TYR A 17 11.69 -0.92 -11.13
N THR A 18 10.73 -0.27 -10.48
CA THR A 18 10.90 1.09 -9.93
C THR A 18 11.96 1.16 -8.81
N SER A 19 12.37 0.01 -8.24
CA SER A 19 13.47 -0.03 -7.26
C SER A 19 14.87 0.05 -7.88
N ALA A 20 14.98 0.10 -9.21
CA ALA A 20 16.26 0.30 -9.89
C ALA A 20 16.80 1.70 -9.58
N LYS A 21 18.12 1.81 -9.55
CA LYS A 21 18.80 3.11 -9.36
C LYS A 21 18.81 3.89 -10.68
N PHE A 22 17.71 4.54 -10.99
CA PHE A 22 17.62 5.43 -12.14
C PHE A 22 18.32 6.75 -11.88
N ASP A 23 18.74 7.41 -12.96
CA ASP A 23 19.21 8.79 -12.89
C ASP A 23 18.06 9.72 -12.48
N ALA A 24 18.39 10.81 -11.77
CA ALA A 24 17.39 11.76 -11.25
C ALA A 24 16.51 12.44 -12.34
N LYS A 25 16.92 12.36 -13.62
CA LYS A 25 16.15 12.89 -14.75
C LYS A 25 15.25 11.85 -15.41
N THR A 26 15.35 10.60 -15.00
CA THR A 26 14.56 9.50 -15.57
C THR A 26 13.12 9.56 -15.07
N ASN A 27 12.16 9.44 -15.98
CA ASN A 27 10.76 9.29 -15.64
C ASN A 27 10.47 7.81 -15.32
N GLU A 28 10.39 7.47 -14.04
CA GLU A 28 10.18 6.09 -13.61
C GLU A 28 8.84 5.49 -14.06
N PHE A 29 7.81 6.31 -14.27
CA PHE A 29 6.54 5.83 -14.83
C PHE A 29 6.72 5.30 -16.27
N GLU A 30 7.50 6.01 -17.10
CA GLU A 30 7.78 5.58 -18.47
C GLU A 30 8.62 4.31 -18.49
N GLU A 31 9.67 4.25 -17.70
CA GLU A 31 10.58 3.09 -17.63
C GLU A 31 9.86 1.84 -17.10
N SER A 32 9.07 2.00 -16.06
CA SER A 32 8.32 0.89 -15.46
C SER A 32 7.05 0.52 -16.23
N LYS A 33 6.65 1.33 -17.23
CA LYS A 33 5.40 1.19 -18.00
C LYS A 33 4.16 1.21 -17.10
N LEU A 34 4.23 1.97 -16.00
CA LEU A 34 3.10 2.28 -15.16
C LEU A 34 2.49 3.62 -15.57
N THR A 35 1.21 3.80 -15.33
CA THR A 35 0.48 4.99 -15.76
C THR A 35 0.25 5.95 -14.60
N PRO A 36 0.77 7.19 -14.65
CA PRO A 36 0.44 8.19 -13.65
C PRO A 36 -1.02 8.63 -13.78
N SER A 37 -1.68 8.84 -12.66
CA SER A 37 -3.02 9.42 -12.59
C SER A 37 -3.08 10.47 -11.49
N TYR A 38 -3.88 11.51 -11.70
CA TYR A 38 -4.01 12.64 -10.79
C TYR A 38 -5.46 12.83 -10.39
N ILE A 39 -5.68 13.36 -9.20
CA ILE A 39 -6.98 13.83 -8.74
C ILE A 39 -6.95 15.34 -8.54
N LYS A 40 -8.12 15.97 -8.59
CA LYS A 40 -8.24 17.42 -8.42
C LYS A 40 -7.66 17.85 -7.06
N GLU A 41 -6.91 18.95 -7.06
CA GLU A 41 -6.32 19.58 -5.86
C GLU A 41 -5.29 18.72 -5.12
N PHE A 42 -4.71 17.69 -5.79
CA PHE A 42 -3.65 16.86 -5.24
C PHE A 42 -2.56 16.61 -6.31
N ASP A 43 -1.40 17.25 -6.14
CA ASP A 43 -0.37 17.34 -7.19
C ASP A 43 0.55 16.10 -7.32
N ALA A 44 0.50 15.17 -6.36
CA ALA A 44 1.31 13.96 -6.45
C ALA A 44 0.62 12.87 -7.29
N PRO A 45 1.34 12.19 -8.19
CA PRO A 45 0.77 11.15 -9.04
C PRO A 45 0.42 9.88 -8.25
N PHE A 46 -0.71 9.28 -8.58
CA PHE A 46 -1.06 7.91 -8.20
C PHE A 46 -0.69 6.95 -9.33
N VAL A 47 -0.46 5.69 -9.00
CA VAL A 47 -0.33 4.61 -9.98
C VAL A 47 -1.72 4.16 -10.42
N LYS A 48 -2.08 4.35 -11.69
CA LYS A 48 -3.41 4.03 -12.22
C LYS A 48 -3.78 2.57 -12.02
N GLU A 49 -2.83 1.66 -12.19
CA GLU A 49 -2.98 0.20 -12.09
C GLU A 49 -3.27 -0.27 -10.66
N SER A 50 -2.89 0.51 -9.65
CA SER A 50 -3.16 0.16 -8.26
C SER A 50 -4.65 0.31 -7.93
N PRO A 51 -5.32 -0.73 -7.41
CA PRO A 51 -6.73 -0.61 -7.01
C PRO A 51 -6.91 0.14 -5.70
N ILE A 52 -5.91 0.11 -4.80
CA ILE A 52 -5.98 0.73 -3.48
C ILE A 52 -4.82 1.71 -3.35
N LYS A 53 -5.13 2.97 -3.14
CA LYS A 53 -4.15 4.06 -3.10
C LYS A 53 -4.46 5.06 -2.00
N MET A 54 -3.42 5.66 -1.45
CA MET A 54 -3.54 6.73 -0.47
C MET A 54 -2.77 7.96 -0.92
N GLY A 55 -3.39 9.12 -0.80
CA GLY A 55 -2.75 10.42 -0.95
C GLY A 55 -2.44 11.00 0.43
N LEU A 56 -1.20 11.42 0.63
CA LEU A 56 -0.72 11.90 1.92
C LEU A 56 -0.08 13.27 1.79
N ARG A 57 -0.35 14.12 2.78
CA ARG A 57 0.40 15.35 3.00
C ARG A 57 1.55 15.06 3.96
N PHE A 58 2.75 15.45 3.56
CA PHE A 58 3.93 15.36 4.42
C PHE A 58 3.72 16.16 5.72
N VAL A 59 4.06 15.56 6.84
CA VAL A 59 3.99 16.18 8.17
C VAL A 59 5.38 16.42 8.72
N GLU A 60 6.19 15.37 8.85
CA GLU A 60 7.56 15.45 9.36
C GLU A 60 8.43 14.31 8.88
N GLU A 61 9.73 14.45 9.05
CA GLU A 61 10.71 13.39 8.85
C GLU A 61 11.55 13.18 10.11
N ILE A 62 11.87 11.93 10.40
CA ILE A 62 12.67 11.53 11.56
C ILE A 62 13.89 10.75 11.06
N PRO A 63 15.10 11.32 11.12
CA PRO A 63 16.32 10.62 10.71
C PRO A 63 16.65 9.45 11.62
N ILE A 64 16.90 8.27 11.05
CA ILE A 64 17.36 7.07 11.76
C ILE A 64 18.88 6.96 11.61
N LYS A 65 19.60 7.49 12.57
CA LYS A 65 21.07 7.59 12.52
C LYS A 65 21.80 6.24 12.42
N SER A 66 21.21 5.18 12.97
CA SER A 66 21.82 3.85 13.02
C SER A 66 22.05 3.21 11.64
N ASN A 67 21.23 3.57 10.64
CA ASN A 67 21.29 2.99 9.30
C ASN A 67 21.22 4.03 8.17
N GLY A 68 21.21 5.31 8.50
CA GLY A 68 21.16 6.40 7.51
C GLY A 68 19.85 6.52 6.74
N THR A 69 18.76 5.98 7.27
CA THR A 69 17.42 6.09 6.67
C THR A 69 16.61 7.21 7.32
N THR A 70 15.46 7.52 6.74
CA THR A 70 14.52 8.51 7.26
C THR A 70 13.12 7.91 7.34
N LEU A 71 12.47 8.07 8.49
CA LEU A 71 11.06 7.77 8.64
C LEU A 71 10.24 8.99 8.18
N MET A 72 9.39 8.79 7.19
CA MET A 72 8.48 9.82 6.69
C MET A 72 7.13 9.69 7.38
N VAL A 73 6.63 10.77 7.99
CA VAL A 73 5.30 10.84 8.58
C VAL A 73 4.41 11.69 7.69
N GLY A 74 3.26 11.15 7.32
CA GLY A 74 2.27 11.84 6.51
C GLY A 74 0.86 11.67 7.03
N GLN A 75 0.04 12.69 6.84
CA GLN A 75 -1.38 12.65 7.10
C GLN A 75 -2.12 12.17 5.86
N VAL A 76 -2.92 11.11 6.00
CA VAL A 76 -3.77 10.62 4.92
C VAL A 76 -4.88 11.65 4.65
N GLU A 77 -4.97 12.13 3.42
CA GLU A 77 -6.00 13.05 2.95
C GLU A 77 -6.98 12.37 1.98
N HIS A 78 -6.50 11.38 1.24
CA HIS A 78 -7.30 10.64 0.28
C HIS A 78 -7.07 9.14 0.42
N ILE A 79 -8.15 8.37 0.36
CA ILE A 79 -8.13 6.92 0.15
C ILE A 79 -8.96 6.64 -1.07
N ILE A 80 -8.38 6.03 -2.08
CA ILE A 80 -9.02 5.67 -3.34
C ILE A 80 -9.03 4.16 -3.44
N MET A 81 -10.21 3.58 -3.52
CA MET A 81 -10.42 2.15 -3.67
C MET A 81 -11.79 1.90 -4.27
N PRO A 82 -12.03 0.75 -4.93
CA PRO A 82 -13.36 0.37 -5.37
C PRO A 82 -14.31 0.15 -4.18
N ASP A 83 -15.59 0.49 -4.34
CA ASP A 83 -16.59 0.35 -3.27
C ASP A 83 -16.73 -1.10 -2.79
N GLU A 84 -16.57 -2.07 -3.70
CA GLU A 84 -16.65 -3.50 -3.40
C GLU A 84 -15.49 -4.01 -2.53
N SER A 85 -14.45 -3.21 -2.34
CA SER A 85 -13.28 -3.58 -1.53
C SER A 85 -13.52 -3.56 -0.04
N MET A 86 -14.51 -2.80 0.41
CA MET A 86 -14.81 -2.61 1.81
C MET A 86 -16.08 -3.34 2.22
N HIS A 87 -15.96 -4.23 3.19
CA HIS A 87 -17.12 -4.85 3.82
C HIS A 87 -17.83 -3.85 4.76
N ASP A 88 -19.11 -4.06 5.05
CA ASP A 88 -19.95 -3.20 5.91
C ASP A 88 -19.33 -2.92 7.30
N ASN A 89 -18.47 -3.80 7.78
CA ASN A 89 -17.77 -3.67 9.05
C ASN A 89 -16.44 -2.91 8.95
N GLY A 90 -16.13 -2.29 7.79
CA GLY A 90 -14.90 -1.54 7.55
C GLY A 90 -13.67 -2.41 7.26
N HIS A 91 -13.82 -3.73 7.06
CA HIS A 91 -12.72 -4.61 6.68
C HIS A 91 -12.39 -4.46 5.20
N LEU A 92 -11.12 -4.25 4.88
CA LEU A 92 -10.58 -4.23 3.54
C LEU A 92 -9.99 -5.61 3.20
N ASP A 93 -10.58 -6.32 2.24
CA ASP A 93 -10.07 -7.63 1.80
C ASP A 93 -8.96 -7.46 0.76
N LEU A 94 -7.72 -7.59 1.19
CA LEU A 94 -6.55 -7.45 0.32
C LEU A 94 -6.42 -8.59 -0.69
N GLY A 95 -6.94 -9.78 -0.36
CA GLY A 95 -6.94 -10.93 -1.27
C GLY A 95 -7.87 -10.75 -2.47
N PHE A 96 -9.00 -10.06 -2.28
CA PHE A 96 -9.97 -9.79 -3.34
C PHE A 96 -9.36 -9.02 -4.53
N PHE A 97 -8.42 -8.13 -4.27
CA PHE A 97 -7.75 -7.32 -5.30
C PHE A 97 -6.37 -7.87 -5.70
N ASN A 98 -6.05 -9.11 -5.35
CA ASN A 98 -4.74 -9.69 -5.63
C ASN A 98 -3.56 -8.84 -5.13
N VAL A 99 -3.73 -8.15 -4.01
CA VAL A 99 -2.63 -7.39 -3.40
C VAL A 99 -1.49 -8.35 -3.09
N ALA A 100 -0.28 -7.98 -3.53
CA ALA A 100 0.90 -8.79 -3.32
C ALA A 100 1.50 -8.56 -1.92
N GLY A 101 1.86 -9.65 -1.25
CA GLY A 101 2.75 -9.61 -0.11
C GLY A 101 4.21 -9.61 -0.57
N ILE A 102 5.11 -9.05 0.23
CA ILE A 102 6.55 -9.09 -0.06
C ILE A 102 7.33 -9.55 1.17
N SER A 103 8.34 -10.38 0.97
CA SER A 103 9.33 -10.70 1.99
C SER A 103 10.74 -10.38 1.49
N GLY A 104 11.59 -9.92 2.41
CA GLY A 104 12.87 -9.38 2.02
C GLY A 104 12.69 -8.17 1.08
N LEU A 105 13.45 -8.14 -0.01
CA LEU A 105 13.42 -7.03 -0.96
C LEU A 105 12.88 -7.43 -2.35
N ASN A 106 12.63 -8.72 -2.60
CA ASN A 106 12.44 -9.22 -3.96
C ASN A 106 11.56 -10.46 -4.09
N THR A 107 10.97 -10.98 -3.02
CA THR A 107 10.14 -12.18 -3.07
C THR A 107 8.67 -11.81 -2.85
N TYR A 108 7.85 -12.06 -3.86
CA TYR A 108 6.43 -11.72 -3.86
C TYR A 108 5.56 -12.93 -3.60
N TYR A 109 4.40 -12.71 -2.97
CA TYR A 109 3.42 -13.72 -2.61
C TYR A 109 2.01 -13.25 -2.97
N SER A 110 1.17 -14.19 -3.35
CA SER A 110 -0.27 -13.98 -3.35
C SER A 110 -0.80 -14.08 -1.93
N LEU A 111 -1.64 -13.15 -1.53
CA LEU A 111 -2.29 -13.17 -0.23
C LEU A 111 -3.55 -14.02 -0.28
N THR A 112 -3.70 -14.91 0.69
CA THR A 112 -4.90 -15.70 0.88
C THR A 112 -5.41 -15.48 2.30
N LYS A 113 -6.61 -14.92 2.42
CA LYS A 113 -7.27 -14.81 3.74
C LYS A 113 -7.42 -16.19 4.34
N LYS A 114 -7.01 -16.36 5.58
CA LYS A 114 -7.20 -17.59 6.36
C LYS A 114 -8.39 -17.43 7.28
N ASP A 115 -8.25 -16.53 8.23
CA ASP A 115 -9.24 -16.33 9.27
C ASP A 115 -9.35 -14.86 9.63
N ARG A 116 -10.46 -14.50 10.22
CA ARG A 116 -10.67 -13.21 10.85
C ARG A 116 -11.14 -13.42 12.26
N PHE A 117 -10.48 -12.78 13.22
CA PHE A 117 -10.84 -12.83 14.62
C PHE A 117 -11.44 -11.50 15.08
N PRO A 118 -12.32 -11.51 16.07
CA PRO A 118 -12.85 -10.28 16.65
C PRO A 118 -11.75 -9.49 17.35
N TYR A 119 -11.97 -8.18 17.52
CA TYR A 119 -11.06 -7.34 18.28
C TYR A 119 -10.99 -7.80 19.74
N VAL A 120 -9.81 -8.21 20.20
CA VAL A 120 -9.58 -8.72 21.56
C VAL A 120 -9.71 -7.60 22.59
N ARG A 121 -10.57 -7.79 23.58
CA ARG A 121 -10.79 -6.88 24.70
C ARG A 121 -10.21 -7.45 26.00
N LYS A 122 -10.09 -6.61 27.04
CA LYS A 122 -9.42 -6.93 28.32
C LYS A 122 -9.83 -8.27 28.96
N ASN A 123 -11.05 -8.71 28.78
CA ASN A 123 -11.60 -9.91 29.45
C ASN A 123 -11.80 -11.09 28.49
N PHE A 124 -11.29 -11.01 27.24
CA PHE A 124 -11.38 -12.13 26.31
C PHE A 124 -10.49 -13.27 26.75
N LYS A 125 -11.02 -14.49 26.62
CA LYS A 125 -10.28 -15.75 26.76
C LYS A 125 -10.04 -16.33 25.36
N LEU A 126 -9.11 -17.28 25.26
CA LEU A 126 -8.78 -17.91 23.99
C LEU A 126 -10.00 -18.58 23.32
N GLU A 127 -10.86 -19.20 24.12
CA GLU A 127 -12.10 -19.84 23.67
C GLU A 127 -13.17 -18.86 23.13
N ASP A 128 -13.04 -17.57 23.41
CA ASP A 128 -13.92 -16.52 22.88
C ASP A 128 -13.52 -16.10 21.44
N LEU A 129 -12.33 -16.49 20.97
CA LEU A 129 -11.85 -16.20 19.64
C LEU A 129 -12.48 -17.17 18.63
N LYS A 130 -13.68 -16.85 18.19
CA LYS A 130 -14.35 -17.57 17.12
C LYS A 130 -13.93 -17.02 15.77
N ILE A 131 -13.81 -17.91 14.79
CA ILE A 131 -13.53 -17.58 13.39
C ILE A 131 -14.83 -17.03 12.77
N ASP A 132 -14.75 -15.86 12.12
CA ASP A 132 -15.85 -15.24 11.37
C ASP A 132 -15.92 -15.76 9.92
#